data_4ea0ac466822a59d16c8d6086e5bc1c8
#
_entry.id   4ea0ac466822a59d16c8d6086e5bc1c8
#
_cell.length_a   1.000
_cell.length_b   1.000
_cell.length_c   1.000
_cell.angle_alpha   90.00
_cell.angle_beta   90.00
_cell.angle_gamma   90.00
#
_symmetry.space_group_name_H-M   'P 1'
#
loop_
_entity.id
_entity.type
_entity.pdbx_description
1 polymer ?
#
loop_
_entity_poly.entity_id
_entity_poly.type
_entity_poly.pdbx_seq_one_letter_code
_entity_poly.pdbx_strand_id
1 'polypeptide(L)'
;MGNEKILKVMAEVNGEVCEREELIHGIALALLTRKNLFVLGDVGQAKSYAIDRFCKRITGAKQFSTLMNKQTDTEQLFGRLDLASLIPGHLPSSVIDSDPTYSDMRNELEAALEKFRNDPGNTTYSEEVKKAQSALETYEKGLALSRTPRPEYITAGKIPDSNIVVLDELFKSNEGILNSLLKALNERVYTNEGKEVKIPVISFFSASNEIPNFNNPEEKILKALYDRFD
;
A
#
# COMPACT_ATOMS: atom_id res chain seq x y z
N MET A 1 -15.72 12.46 22.01
CA MET A 1 -15.57 12.65 20.54
C MET A 1 -14.91 11.48 19.80
N GLY A 2 -13.79 10.88 20.24
CA GLY A 2 -13.18 9.75 19.54
C GLY A 2 -13.99 8.46 19.57
N ASN A 3 -14.51 8.10 20.75
CA ASN A 3 -15.27 6.87 20.94
C ASN A 3 -16.61 6.84 20.19
N GLU A 4 -17.29 7.97 20.04
CA GLU A 4 -18.57 8.04 19.34
C GLU A 4 -18.43 7.72 17.85
N LYS A 5 -17.34 8.17 17.23
CA LYS A 5 -17.09 7.90 15.79
C LYS A 5 -16.86 6.42 15.52
N ILE A 6 -16.09 5.76 16.37
CA ILE A 6 -15.82 4.32 16.17
C ILE A 6 -17.06 3.49 16.45
N LEU A 7 -17.84 3.84 17.48
CA LEU A 7 -19.13 3.19 17.77
C LEU A 7 -20.12 3.33 16.62
N LYS A 8 -20.13 4.49 15.96
CA LYS A 8 -20.95 4.70 14.76
C LYS A 8 -20.50 3.79 13.60
N VAL A 9 -19.20 3.71 13.33
CA VAL A 9 -18.67 2.80 12.30
C VAL A 9 -19.03 1.36 12.62
N MET A 10 -18.87 0.93 13.88
CA MET A 10 -19.25 -0.41 14.33
C MET A 10 -20.73 -0.70 14.08
N ALA A 11 -21.62 0.23 14.43
CA ALA A 11 -23.07 0.08 14.22
C ALA A 11 -23.43 -0.01 12.73
N GLU A 12 -22.80 0.81 11.89
CA GLU A 12 -23.00 0.77 10.43
C GLU A 12 -22.56 -0.55 9.83
N VAL A 13 -21.36 -1.06 10.22
CA VAL A 13 -20.85 -2.34 9.69
C VAL A 13 -21.66 -3.52 10.22
N ASN A 14 -22.11 -3.49 11.49
CA ASN A 14 -23.01 -4.50 12.04
C ASN A 14 -24.36 -4.57 11.27
N GLY A 15 -24.82 -3.47 10.71
CA GLY A 15 -25.99 -3.46 9.84
C GLY A 15 -25.79 -4.12 8.47
N GLU A 16 -24.55 -4.29 8.03
CA GLU A 16 -24.19 -4.90 6.73
C GLU A 16 -23.81 -6.39 6.83
N VAL A 17 -23.37 -6.84 8.01
CA VAL A 17 -22.92 -8.21 8.27
C VAL A 17 -23.74 -8.82 9.39
N CYS A 18 -24.41 -9.93 9.10
CA CYS A 18 -25.22 -10.62 10.09
C CYS A 18 -24.32 -11.42 11.05
N GLU A 19 -24.63 -11.36 12.36
CA GLU A 19 -24.01 -12.22 13.40
C GLU A 19 -22.47 -12.14 13.46
N ARG A 20 -21.90 -10.93 13.31
CA ARG A 20 -20.43 -10.70 13.33
C ARG A 20 -20.01 -9.63 14.34
N GLU A 21 -20.79 -9.41 15.37
CA GLU A 21 -20.54 -8.38 16.38
C GLU A 21 -19.18 -8.55 17.07
N GLU A 22 -18.80 -9.78 17.44
CA GLU A 22 -17.51 -10.06 18.05
C GLU A 22 -16.34 -9.73 17.11
N LEU A 23 -16.45 -10.06 15.82
CA LEU A 23 -15.44 -9.73 14.82
C LEU A 23 -15.28 -8.22 14.68
N ILE A 24 -16.38 -7.48 14.62
CA ILE A 24 -16.37 -6.02 14.49
C ILE A 24 -15.78 -5.36 15.75
N HIS A 25 -16.07 -5.89 16.94
CA HIS A 25 -15.43 -5.45 18.17
C HIS A 25 -13.91 -5.74 18.17
N GLY A 26 -13.50 -6.92 17.71
CA GLY A 26 -12.10 -7.28 17.57
C GLY A 26 -11.34 -6.35 16.62
N ILE A 27 -11.94 -6.03 15.46
CA ILE A 27 -11.35 -5.08 14.49
C ILE A 27 -11.19 -3.69 15.12
N ALA A 28 -12.23 -3.18 15.79
CA ALA A 28 -12.21 -1.88 16.46
C ALA A 28 -11.12 -1.85 17.55
N LEU A 29 -11.04 -2.89 18.37
CA LEU A 29 -10.05 -3.01 19.43
C LEU A 29 -8.63 -3.05 18.89
N ALA A 30 -8.37 -3.85 17.84
CA ALA A 30 -7.07 -3.96 17.20
C ALA A 30 -6.58 -2.60 16.67
N LEU A 31 -7.47 -1.83 16.02
CA LEU A 31 -7.14 -0.49 15.54
C LEU A 31 -6.86 0.51 16.66
N LEU A 32 -7.66 0.50 17.72
CA LEU A 32 -7.49 1.40 18.86
C LEU A 32 -6.22 1.10 19.67
N THR A 33 -5.86 -0.17 19.79
CA THR A 33 -4.69 -0.63 20.55
C THR A 33 -3.44 -0.75 19.68
N ARG A 34 -3.55 -0.55 18.37
CA ARG A 34 -2.47 -0.74 17.38
C ARG A 34 -1.91 -2.16 17.38
N LYS A 35 -2.78 -3.13 17.59
CA LYS A 35 -2.45 -4.56 17.60
C LYS A 35 -2.77 -5.20 16.24
N ASN A 36 -2.17 -6.36 15.99
CA ASN A 36 -2.49 -7.15 14.82
C ASN A 36 -3.62 -8.12 15.17
N LEU A 37 -4.55 -8.38 14.25
CA LEU A 37 -5.68 -9.28 14.47
C LEU A 37 -5.66 -10.41 13.45
N PHE A 38 -5.69 -11.64 13.98
CA PHE A 38 -5.89 -12.83 13.16
C PHE A 38 -7.32 -13.36 13.35
N VAL A 39 -8.01 -13.61 12.23
CA VAL A 39 -9.40 -14.10 12.23
C VAL A 39 -9.45 -15.49 11.62
N LEU A 40 -9.74 -16.47 12.45
CA LEU A 40 -9.99 -17.84 12.00
C LEU A 40 -11.48 -18.08 11.80
N GLY A 41 -11.84 -18.83 10.78
CA GLY A 41 -13.23 -19.26 10.54
C GLY A 41 -13.40 -19.88 9.17
N ASP A 42 -14.53 -20.56 8.96
CA ASP A 42 -14.82 -21.25 7.70
C ASP A 42 -14.97 -20.31 6.49
N VAL A 43 -14.94 -20.91 5.30
CA VAL A 43 -15.19 -20.20 4.04
C VAL A 43 -16.60 -19.60 4.04
N GLY A 44 -16.75 -18.41 3.49
CA GLY A 44 -18.07 -17.77 3.36
C GLY A 44 -18.55 -17.03 4.61
N GLN A 45 -17.76 -16.98 5.69
CA GLN A 45 -18.13 -16.28 6.93
C GLN A 45 -17.91 -14.76 6.90
N ALA A 46 -17.76 -14.16 5.73
CA ALA A 46 -17.61 -12.71 5.53
C ALA A 46 -16.46 -12.03 6.32
N LYS A 47 -15.42 -12.78 6.74
CA LYS A 47 -14.28 -12.26 7.52
C LYS A 47 -13.59 -11.07 6.84
N SER A 48 -13.04 -11.32 5.66
CA SER A 48 -12.32 -10.31 4.87
C SER A 48 -13.23 -9.16 4.44
N TYR A 49 -14.51 -9.46 4.18
CA TYR A 49 -15.52 -8.45 3.88
C TYR A 49 -15.75 -7.51 5.05
N ALA A 50 -15.93 -8.02 6.27
CA ALA A 50 -16.16 -7.22 7.47
C ALA A 50 -14.94 -6.31 7.76
N ILE A 51 -13.71 -6.86 7.64
CA ILE A 51 -12.47 -6.10 7.80
C ILE A 51 -12.41 -4.97 6.75
N ASP A 52 -12.63 -5.28 5.47
CA ASP A 52 -12.58 -4.30 4.39
C ASP A 52 -13.62 -3.18 4.59
N ARG A 53 -14.87 -3.54 4.92
CA ARG A 53 -15.94 -2.58 5.17
C ARG A 53 -15.68 -1.66 6.34
N PHE A 54 -15.11 -2.20 7.41
CA PHE A 54 -14.73 -1.42 8.57
C PHE A 54 -13.60 -0.43 8.24
N CYS A 55 -12.53 -0.95 7.65
CA CYS A 55 -11.33 -0.16 7.36
C CYS A 55 -11.58 0.96 6.33
N LYS A 56 -12.41 0.73 5.32
CA LYS A 56 -12.81 1.75 4.33
C LYS A 56 -13.56 2.94 4.91
N ARG A 57 -14.13 2.81 6.12
CA ARG A 57 -14.81 3.90 6.83
C ARG A 57 -13.86 4.79 7.63
N ILE A 58 -12.58 4.42 7.70
CA ILE A 58 -11.57 5.22 8.39
C ILE A 58 -11.02 6.27 7.43
N THR A 59 -11.52 7.48 7.56
CA THR A 59 -11.13 8.61 6.71
C THR A 59 -9.64 8.93 6.86
N GLY A 60 -8.94 9.06 5.74
CA GLY A 60 -7.52 9.43 5.69
C GLY A 60 -6.55 8.26 5.92
N ALA A 61 -7.04 7.05 6.17
CA ALA A 61 -6.19 5.86 6.25
C ALA A 61 -6.03 5.22 4.86
N LYS A 62 -4.79 4.99 4.46
CA LYS A 62 -4.46 4.20 3.27
C LYS A 62 -4.50 2.72 3.63
N GLN A 63 -5.17 1.93 2.82
CA GLN A 63 -5.31 0.48 3.02
C GLN A 63 -4.59 -0.27 1.90
N PHE A 64 -3.83 -1.29 2.29
CA PHE A 64 -3.31 -2.32 1.40
C PHE A 64 -4.03 -3.64 1.70
N SER A 65 -4.51 -4.32 0.67
CA SER A 65 -5.19 -5.62 0.81
C SER A 65 -4.72 -6.57 -0.28
N THR A 66 -4.38 -7.80 0.09
CA THR A 66 -3.98 -8.84 -0.86
C THR A 66 -4.31 -10.23 -0.35
N LEU A 67 -4.61 -11.12 -1.30
CA LEU A 67 -4.73 -12.57 -1.05
C LEU A 67 -3.34 -13.19 -1.20
N MET A 68 -2.85 -13.78 -0.12
CA MET A 68 -1.53 -14.40 -0.06
C MET A 68 -1.53 -15.80 -0.68
N ASN A 69 -0.47 -16.13 -1.38
CA ASN A 69 -0.26 -17.44 -1.99
C ASN A 69 1.25 -17.73 -2.15
N LYS A 70 1.59 -18.93 -2.61
CA LYS A 70 3.01 -19.35 -2.81
C LYS A 70 3.77 -18.52 -3.85
N GLN A 71 3.08 -17.81 -4.74
CA GLN A 71 3.67 -16.97 -5.79
C GLN A 71 3.75 -15.49 -5.38
N THR A 72 3.20 -15.13 -4.21
CA THR A 72 3.35 -13.78 -3.67
C THR A 72 4.82 -13.46 -3.51
N ASP A 73 5.26 -12.32 -4.00
CA ASP A 73 6.65 -11.87 -3.92
C ASP A 73 6.81 -10.60 -3.07
N THR A 74 8.05 -10.26 -2.78
CA THR A 74 8.40 -9.10 -1.96
C THR A 74 8.01 -7.79 -2.65
N GLU A 75 8.10 -7.70 -3.97
CA GLU A 75 7.77 -6.49 -4.72
C GLU A 75 6.27 -6.19 -4.69
N GLN A 76 5.44 -7.24 -4.69
CA GLN A 76 3.99 -7.08 -4.56
C GLN A 76 3.60 -6.46 -3.21
N LEU A 77 4.31 -6.80 -2.14
CA LEU A 77 4.03 -6.35 -0.78
C LEU A 77 4.71 -5.02 -0.43
N PHE A 78 6.00 -4.90 -0.73
CA PHE A 78 6.83 -3.78 -0.25
C PHE A 78 7.22 -2.77 -1.32
N GLY A 79 6.92 -3.06 -2.59
CA GLY A 79 7.28 -2.22 -3.73
C GLY A 79 8.52 -2.68 -4.46
N ARG A 80 8.75 -2.12 -5.63
CA ARG A 80 9.82 -2.48 -6.56
C ARG A 80 10.83 -1.37 -6.71
N LEU A 81 12.05 -1.72 -7.10
CA LEU A 81 13.08 -0.76 -7.44
C LEU A 81 12.64 0.12 -8.63
N ASP A 82 12.76 1.42 -8.48
CA ASP A 82 12.60 2.37 -9.58
C ASP A 82 13.92 2.44 -10.38
N LEU A 83 13.96 1.76 -11.51
CA LEU A 83 15.15 1.72 -12.36
C LEU A 83 15.56 3.12 -12.86
N ALA A 84 14.63 4.05 -13.03
CA ALA A 84 14.92 5.43 -13.39
C ALA A 84 15.78 6.12 -12.34
N SER A 85 15.66 5.73 -11.07
CA SER A 85 16.45 6.30 -9.97
C SER A 85 17.96 6.03 -10.09
N LEU A 86 18.35 4.98 -10.80
CA LEU A 86 19.74 4.54 -10.99
C LEU A 86 20.38 5.14 -12.25
N ILE A 87 19.59 5.67 -13.18
CA ILE A 87 20.07 6.16 -14.47
C ILE A 87 20.41 7.65 -14.35
N PRO A 88 21.67 8.07 -14.58
CA PRO A 88 22.02 9.48 -14.60
C PRO A 88 21.17 10.26 -15.62
N GLY A 89 20.63 11.38 -15.20
CA GLY A 89 19.78 12.22 -16.06
C GLY A 89 18.31 11.79 -16.14
N HIS A 90 17.88 10.77 -15.40
CA HIS A 90 16.48 10.39 -15.26
C HIS A 90 15.92 10.76 -13.88
N LEU A 91 14.63 11.04 -13.83
CA LEU A 91 13.92 11.35 -12.58
C LEU A 91 13.18 10.12 -12.07
N PRO A 92 13.37 9.76 -10.79
CA PRO A 92 12.55 8.72 -10.16
C PRO A 92 11.09 9.14 -10.06
N SER A 93 10.19 8.16 -10.08
CA SER A 93 8.75 8.39 -9.95
C SER A 93 8.40 9.15 -8.65
N SER A 94 9.12 8.90 -7.56
CA SER A 94 8.94 9.59 -6.29
C SER A 94 9.12 11.11 -6.36
N VAL A 95 10.01 11.58 -7.24
CA VAL A 95 10.26 13.01 -7.46
C VAL A 95 9.17 13.61 -8.32
N ILE A 96 8.85 12.92 -9.42
CA ILE A 96 7.78 13.32 -10.34
C ILE A 96 6.46 13.50 -9.59
N ASP A 97 6.11 12.53 -8.74
CA ASP A 97 4.83 12.53 -8.00
C ASP A 97 4.78 13.54 -6.84
N SER A 98 5.94 13.97 -6.33
CA SER A 98 6.03 14.88 -5.18
C SER A 98 6.32 16.34 -5.55
N ASP A 99 6.67 16.64 -6.79
CA ASP A 99 7.03 17.99 -7.24
C ASP A 99 5.80 18.74 -7.77
N PRO A 100 5.29 19.78 -7.06
CA PRO A 100 4.12 20.52 -7.51
C PRO A 100 4.35 21.25 -8.84
N THR A 101 5.57 21.79 -9.05
CA THR A 101 5.89 22.52 -10.28
C THR A 101 5.87 21.60 -11.50
N TYR A 102 6.39 20.38 -11.31
CA TYR A 102 6.31 19.35 -12.36
C TYR A 102 4.86 18.98 -12.68
N SER A 103 4.04 18.81 -11.65
CA SER A 103 2.60 18.50 -11.79
C SER A 103 1.86 19.61 -12.56
N ASP A 104 2.13 20.88 -12.24
CA ASP A 104 1.51 22.01 -12.90
C ASP A 104 1.91 22.09 -14.38
N MET A 105 3.21 21.95 -14.68
CA MET A 105 3.72 21.93 -16.07
C MET A 105 3.15 20.76 -16.88
N ARG A 106 3.00 19.60 -16.27
CA ARG A 106 2.37 18.44 -16.90
C ARG A 106 0.90 18.69 -17.22
N ASN A 107 0.16 19.30 -16.30
CA ASN A 107 -1.24 19.67 -16.52
C ASN A 107 -1.38 20.70 -17.64
N GLU A 108 -0.46 21.68 -17.73
CA GLU A 108 -0.42 22.64 -18.84
C GLU A 108 -0.18 21.95 -20.18
N LEU A 109 0.75 20.99 -20.24
CA LEU A 109 0.99 20.21 -21.44
C LEU A 109 -0.22 19.36 -21.84
N GLU A 110 -0.87 18.69 -20.88
CA GLU A 110 -2.09 17.90 -21.13
C GLU A 110 -3.23 18.79 -21.66
N ALA A 111 -3.43 19.98 -21.11
CA ALA A 111 -4.43 20.94 -21.59
C ALA A 111 -4.11 21.45 -23.02
N ALA A 112 -2.84 21.71 -23.33
CA ALA A 112 -2.42 22.10 -24.67
C ALA A 112 -2.63 20.97 -25.69
N LEU A 113 -2.33 19.72 -25.29
CA LEU A 113 -2.56 18.53 -26.12
C LEU A 113 -4.05 18.29 -26.39
N GLU A 114 -4.90 18.53 -25.41
CA GLU A 114 -6.36 18.39 -25.58
C GLU A 114 -6.91 19.41 -26.58
N LYS A 115 -6.49 20.67 -26.50
CA LYS A 115 -6.84 21.70 -27.51
C LYS A 115 -6.38 21.29 -28.92
N PHE A 116 -5.14 20.81 -29.03
CA PHE A 116 -4.58 20.38 -30.32
C PHE A 116 -5.31 19.14 -30.88
N ARG A 117 -5.73 18.19 -30.03
CA ARG A 117 -6.53 17.03 -30.46
C ARG A 117 -7.90 17.45 -31.03
N ASN A 118 -8.51 18.48 -30.44
CA ASN A 118 -9.82 18.98 -30.87
C ASN A 118 -9.76 19.76 -32.17
N ASP A 119 -8.62 20.42 -32.48
CA ASP A 119 -8.39 21.15 -33.74
C ASP A 119 -6.93 21.01 -34.23
N PRO A 120 -6.57 19.89 -34.88
CA PRO A 120 -5.20 19.59 -35.30
C PRO A 120 -4.67 20.51 -36.38
N GLY A 121 -5.56 21.25 -37.11
CA GLY A 121 -5.19 22.20 -38.14
C GLY A 121 -4.73 23.56 -37.61
N ASN A 122 -4.90 23.82 -36.33
CA ASN A 122 -4.57 25.10 -35.73
C ASN A 122 -3.08 25.17 -35.35
N THR A 123 -2.34 26.00 -36.08
CA THR A 123 -0.90 26.20 -35.90
C THR A 123 -0.55 26.75 -34.53
N THR A 124 -1.42 27.59 -33.92
CA THR A 124 -1.22 28.17 -32.60
C THR A 124 -1.23 27.08 -31.52
N TYR A 125 -2.15 26.11 -31.62
CA TYR A 125 -2.20 25.00 -30.67
C TYR A 125 -0.99 24.06 -30.77
N SER A 126 -0.48 23.87 -32.02
CA SER A 126 0.77 23.14 -32.22
C SER A 126 1.98 23.84 -31.59
N GLU A 127 2.02 25.18 -31.63
CA GLU A 127 3.07 25.97 -30.98
C GLU A 127 2.95 25.94 -29.44
N GLU A 128 1.73 26.02 -28.89
CA GLU A 128 1.47 25.86 -27.44
C GLU A 128 1.97 24.51 -26.92
N VAL A 129 1.68 23.42 -27.63
CA VAL A 129 2.16 22.08 -27.25
C VAL A 129 3.68 22.02 -27.26
N LYS A 130 4.34 22.51 -28.33
CA LYS A 130 5.81 22.50 -28.40
C LYS A 130 6.44 23.32 -27.29
N LYS A 131 5.87 24.47 -26.95
CA LYS A 131 6.36 25.34 -25.89
C LYS A 131 6.22 24.66 -24.51
N ALA A 132 5.05 24.10 -24.20
CA ALA A 132 4.80 23.38 -22.94
C ALA A 132 5.70 22.16 -22.80
N GLN A 133 5.87 21.38 -23.90
CA GLN A 133 6.76 20.22 -23.91
C GLN A 133 8.22 20.61 -23.67
N SER A 134 8.71 21.63 -24.38
CA SER A 134 10.10 22.10 -24.22
C SER A 134 10.37 22.66 -22.82
N ALA A 135 9.38 23.32 -22.19
CA ALA A 135 9.48 23.82 -20.83
C ALA A 135 9.58 22.66 -19.83
N LEU A 136 8.72 21.65 -19.98
CA LEU A 136 8.73 20.45 -19.13
C LEU A 136 10.06 19.69 -19.26
N GLU A 137 10.53 19.42 -20.48
CA GLU A 137 11.82 18.75 -20.72
C GLU A 137 13.01 19.52 -20.12
N THR A 138 12.98 20.85 -20.19
CA THR A 138 14.03 21.69 -19.61
C THR A 138 14.03 21.61 -18.09
N TYR A 139 12.84 21.60 -17.49
CA TYR A 139 12.67 21.45 -16.05
C TYR A 139 13.11 20.06 -15.56
N GLU A 140 12.72 19.00 -16.27
CA GLU A 140 13.17 17.62 -16.00
C GLU A 140 14.70 17.50 -16.01
N LYS A 141 15.35 18.04 -17.03
CA LYS A 141 16.82 18.05 -17.14
C LYS A 141 17.48 18.81 -15.99
N GLY A 142 16.91 19.94 -15.59
CA GLY A 142 17.39 20.72 -14.45
C GLY A 142 17.32 19.94 -13.13
N LEU A 143 16.17 19.30 -12.88
CA LEU A 143 16.00 18.46 -11.68
C LEU A 143 16.94 17.25 -11.71
N ALA A 144 17.06 16.57 -12.85
CA ALA A 144 17.91 15.39 -12.98
C ALA A 144 19.39 15.69 -12.76
N LEU A 145 19.89 16.83 -13.25
CA LEU A 145 21.28 17.27 -13.05
C LEU A 145 21.60 17.62 -11.59
N SER A 146 20.62 18.02 -10.82
CA SER A 146 20.79 18.36 -9.39
C SER A 146 20.86 17.13 -8.49
N ARG A 147 20.61 15.92 -8.99
CA ARG A 147 20.51 14.69 -8.21
C ARG A 147 21.66 13.73 -8.46
N THR A 148 22.09 13.07 -7.40
CA THR A 148 22.99 11.92 -7.50
C THR A 148 22.13 10.66 -7.59
N PRO A 149 22.35 9.76 -8.59
CA PRO A 149 21.64 8.49 -8.67
C PRO A 149 21.77 7.69 -7.40
N ARG A 150 20.63 7.19 -6.90
CA ARG A 150 20.57 6.32 -5.71
C ARG A 150 19.36 5.40 -5.83
N PRO A 151 19.41 4.19 -5.25
CA PRO A 151 18.27 3.29 -5.26
C PRO A 151 17.05 3.94 -4.58
N GLU A 152 15.96 4.05 -5.30
CA GLU A 152 14.64 4.44 -4.79
C GLU A 152 13.61 3.38 -5.14
N TYR A 153 12.53 3.31 -4.36
CA TYR A 153 11.53 2.26 -4.52
C TYR A 153 10.14 2.85 -4.73
N ILE A 154 9.41 2.28 -5.67
CA ILE A 154 8.00 2.60 -5.91
C ILE A 154 7.18 1.83 -4.88
N THR A 155 6.78 2.50 -3.81
CA THR A 155 6.02 1.94 -2.69
C THR A 155 4.56 2.39 -2.66
N ALA A 156 4.15 3.25 -3.58
CA ALA A 156 2.79 3.75 -3.66
C ALA A 156 1.76 2.61 -3.72
N GLY A 157 0.76 2.64 -2.83
CA GLY A 157 -0.25 1.61 -2.70
C GLY A 157 0.26 0.24 -2.20
N LYS A 158 1.42 0.18 -1.56
CA LYS A 158 2.02 -1.01 -0.94
C LYS A 158 2.07 -0.88 0.58
N ILE A 159 2.54 -1.92 1.28
CA ILE A 159 2.65 -1.91 2.75
C ILE A 159 3.37 -0.66 3.27
N PRO A 160 4.52 -0.23 2.70
CA PRO A 160 5.22 0.96 3.19
C PRO A 160 4.46 2.29 3.03
N ASP A 161 3.45 2.33 2.17
CA ASP A 161 2.59 3.51 1.96
C ASP A 161 1.23 3.40 2.67
N SER A 162 1.00 2.35 3.48
CA SER A 162 -0.31 2.00 4.01
C SER A 162 -0.37 2.11 5.53
N ASN A 163 -1.53 2.53 6.06
CA ASN A 163 -1.81 2.59 7.49
C ASN A 163 -2.46 1.31 8.01
N ILE A 164 -3.22 0.62 7.14
CA ILE A 164 -3.93 -0.61 7.45
C ILE A 164 -3.56 -1.64 6.40
N VAL A 165 -3.19 -2.83 6.84
CA VAL A 165 -2.78 -3.93 5.95
C VAL A 165 -3.66 -5.14 6.21
N VAL A 166 -4.23 -5.70 5.14
CA VAL A 166 -5.06 -6.91 5.18
C VAL A 166 -4.37 -7.98 4.33
N LEU A 167 -3.93 -9.04 4.99
CA LEU A 167 -3.24 -10.17 4.38
C LEU A 167 -4.13 -11.41 4.51
N ASP A 168 -4.92 -11.66 3.48
CA ASP A 168 -5.82 -12.82 3.47
C ASP A 168 -5.05 -14.10 3.17
N GLU A 169 -5.35 -15.20 3.86
CA GLU A 169 -4.68 -16.51 3.73
C GLU A 169 -3.13 -16.42 3.93
N LEU A 170 -2.69 -15.65 4.92
CA LEU A 170 -1.28 -15.34 5.19
C LEU A 170 -0.37 -16.57 5.17
N PHE A 171 -0.79 -17.67 5.79
CA PHE A 171 0.02 -18.89 5.93
C PHE A 171 0.19 -19.70 4.65
N LYS A 172 -0.50 -19.33 3.56
CA LYS A 172 -0.31 -19.94 2.23
C LYS A 172 0.87 -19.37 1.46
N SER A 173 1.58 -18.38 2.01
CA SER A 173 2.76 -17.77 1.39
C SER A 173 4.00 -18.64 1.52
N ASN A 174 5.03 -18.29 0.75
CA ASN A 174 6.34 -18.90 0.89
C ASN A 174 7.10 -18.37 2.11
N GLU A 175 8.08 -19.14 2.61
CA GLU A 175 8.85 -18.83 3.82
C GLU A 175 9.63 -17.49 3.72
N GLY A 176 10.14 -17.14 2.54
CA GLY A 176 10.89 -15.89 2.35
C GLY A 176 10.03 -14.65 2.62
N ILE A 177 8.78 -14.69 2.15
CA ILE A 177 7.79 -13.64 2.41
C ILE A 177 7.39 -13.59 3.88
N LEU A 178 7.15 -14.76 4.50
CA LEU A 178 6.79 -14.84 5.90
C LEU A 178 7.88 -14.27 6.81
N ASN A 179 9.15 -14.54 6.50
CA ASN A 179 10.30 -13.94 7.20
C ASN A 179 10.34 -12.41 7.07
N SER A 180 10.09 -11.89 5.87
CA SER A 180 10.05 -10.45 5.64
C SER A 180 8.91 -9.78 6.41
N LEU A 181 7.76 -10.44 6.50
CA LEU A 181 6.60 -9.97 7.25
C LEU A 181 6.79 -10.02 8.76
N LEU A 182 7.56 -10.97 9.31
CA LEU A 182 7.84 -11.04 10.76
C LEU A 182 8.34 -9.71 11.31
N LYS A 183 9.30 -9.08 10.62
CA LYS A 183 9.88 -7.81 11.02
C LYS A 183 8.87 -6.66 10.90
N ALA A 184 8.09 -6.66 9.81
CA ALA A 184 7.03 -5.67 9.60
C ALA A 184 5.93 -5.75 10.66
N LEU A 185 5.54 -6.97 11.08
CA LEU A 185 4.54 -7.21 12.12
C LEU A 185 5.01 -6.79 13.51
N ASN A 186 6.29 -7.05 13.84
CA ASN A 186 6.85 -6.77 15.15
C ASN A 186 7.25 -5.32 15.34
N GLU A 187 8.07 -4.83 14.44
CA GLU A 187 8.84 -3.60 14.62
C GLU A 187 8.33 -2.45 13.78
N ARG A 188 7.35 -2.74 12.90
CA ARG A 188 6.87 -1.77 11.90
C ARG A 188 8.01 -1.26 11.00
N VAL A 189 8.92 -2.16 10.64
CA VAL A 189 10.02 -1.91 9.70
C VAL A 189 10.10 -3.03 8.67
N TYR A 190 10.62 -2.72 7.50
CA TYR A 190 11.06 -3.73 6.54
C TYR A 190 12.50 -3.45 6.13
N THR A 191 13.20 -4.48 5.72
CA THR A 191 14.58 -4.36 5.27
C THR A 191 14.60 -4.28 3.76
N ASN A 192 15.22 -3.23 3.25
CA ASN A 192 15.39 -3.01 1.83
C ASN A 192 16.88 -2.77 1.55
N GLU A 193 17.51 -3.65 0.75
CA GLU A 193 18.95 -3.60 0.47
C GLU A 193 19.83 -3.37 1.71
N GLY A 194 19.51 -4.04 2.81
CA GLY A 194 20.24 -3.92 4.07
C GLY A 194 19.92 -2.66 4.90
N LYS A 195 19.01 -1.79 4.42
CA LYS A 195 18.52 -0.63 5.18
C LYS A 195 17.15 -0.92 5.78
N GLU A 196 16.98 -0.54 7.04
CA GLU A 196 15.70 -0.60 7.71
C GLU A 196 14.87 0.64 7.40
N VAL A 197 13.65 0.41 6.89
CA VAL A 197 12.69 1.47 6.57
C VAL A 197 11.46 1.29 7.45
N LYS A 198 11.10 2.33 8.19
CA LYS A 198 9.89 2.35 9.01
C LYS A 198 8.65 2.42 8.12
N ILE A 199 7.62 1.66 8.50
CA ILE A 199 6.33 1.65 7.82
C ILE A 199 5.25 2.29 8.72
N PRO A 200 4.29 3.04 8.13
CA PRO A 200 3.27 3.75 8.90
C PRO A 200 2.10 2.86 9.34
N VAL A 201 2.25 1.55 9.26
CA VAL A 201 1.17 0.60 9.53
C VAL A 201 0.77 0.62 10.99
N ILE A 202 -0.51 0.85 11.24
CA ILE A 202 -1.14 0.85 12.56
C ILE A 202 -1.46 -0.59 12.98
N SER A 203 -2.14 -1.32 12.09
CA SER A 203 -2.57 -2.70 12.37
C SER A 203 -2.50 -3.56 11.12
N PHE A 204 -2.09 -4.81 11.31
CA PHE A 204 -2.21 -5.86 10.32
C PHE A 204 -3.41 -6.73 10.67
N PHE A 205 -4.21 -7.03 9.67
CA PHE A 205 -5.31 -7.98 9.74
C PHE A 205 -4.99 -9.17 8.86
N SER A 206 -5.29 -10.35 9.33
CA SER A 206 -5.23 -11.56 8.53
C SER A 206 -6.46 -12.40 8.76
N ALA A 207 -6.99 -13.00 7.72
CA ALA A 207 -8.05 -13.97 7.80
C ALA A 207 -7.59 -15.29 7.19
N SER A 208 -7.98 -16.41 7.78
CA SER A 208 -7.69 -17.74 7.26
C SER A 208 -8.79 -18.72 7.61
N ASN A 209 -8.85 -19.80 6.83
CA ASN A 209 -9.76 -20.91 7.11
C ASN A 209 -9.10 -22.00 7.95
N GLU A 210 -7.78 -22.00 8.01
CA GLU A 210 -6.97 -23.05 8.63
C GLU A 210 -5.89 -22.45 9.52
N ILE A 211 -5.57 -23.14 10.58
CA ILE A 211 -4.38 -22.89 11.39
C ILE A 211 -3.32 -23.91 10.97
N PRO A 212 -2.08 -23.49 10.71
CA PRO A 212 -0.98 -24.40 10.42
C PRO A 212 -0.73 -25.41 11.53
N ASN A 213 -0.27 -26.61 11.19
CA ASN A 213 0.13 -27.60 12.16
C ASN A 213 1.53 -27.31 12.70
N PHE A 214 1.62 -26.54 13.77
CA PHE A 214 2.89 -26.10 14.38
C PHE A 214 3.79 -27.23 14.92
N ASN A 215 3.33 -28.47 14.93
CA ASN A 215 4.18 -29.64 15.28
C ASN A 215 5.09 -30.08 14.13
N ASN A 216 4.82 -29.64 12.91
CA ASN A 216 5.68 -29.89 11.77
C ASN A 216 6.91 -28.97 11.83
N PRO A 217 8.16 -29.50 11.73
CA PRO A 217 9.38 -28.68 11.71
C PRO A 217 9.41 -27.61 10.62
N GLU A 218 8.82 -27.89 9.47
CA GLU A 218 8.71 -26.96 8.33
C GLU A 218 7.76 -25.78 8.60
N GLU A 219 6.88 -25.94 9.60
CA GLU A 219 5.88 -24.91 9.95
C GLU A 219 6.25 -24.09 11.19
N LYS A 220 7.45 -24.26 11.76
CA LYS A 220 7.89 -23.49 12.94
C LYS A 220 7.88 -21.98 12.74
N ILE A 221 8.20 -21.52 11.52
CA ILE A 221 8.16 -20.09 11.19
C ILE A 221 6.74 -19.55 11.23
N LEU A 222 5.77 -20.38 10.86
CA LEU A 222 4.34 -20.02 10.89
C LEU A 222 3.87 -19.77 12.32
N LYS A 223 4.41 -20.51 13.30
CA LYS A 223 4.14 -20.28 14.71
C LYS A 223 4.64 -18.90 15.16
N ALA A 224 5.87 -18.55 14.78
CA ALA A 224 6.42 -17.24 15.12
C ALA A 224 5.60 -16.09 14.54
N LEU A 225 5.03 -16.26 13.34
CA LEU A 225 4.10 -15.30 12.74
C LEU A 225 2.77 -15.27 13.48
N TYR A 226 2.19 -16.43 13.78
CA TYR A 226 0.93 -16.55 14.49
C TYR A 226 0.99 -15.87 15.85
N ASP A 227 2.10 -16.04 16.59
CA ASP A 227 2.34 -15.41 17.89
C ASP A 227 2.45 -13.86 17.84
N ARG A 228 2.38 -13.25 16.66
CA ARG A 228 2.38 -11.78 16.45
C ARG A 228 0.99 -11.20 16.21
N PHE A 229 0.01 -12.05 16.17
CA PHE A 229 -1.41 -11.65 16.14
C PHE A 229 -2.05 -11.87 17.53
N ASP A 230 -2.99 -11.00 17.85
CA ASP A 230 -3.83 -11.08 19.06
C ASP A 230 -5.18 -11.72 18.73
#